data_ed4913532de05892d8e129d11f2c414f
#
_entry.id   ed4913532de05892d8e129d11f2c414f
#
_cell.length_a   1.000
_cell.length_b   1.000
_cell.length_c   1.000
_cell.angle_alpha   90.00
_cell.angle_beta   90.00
_cell.angle_gamma   90.00
#
_symmetry.space_group_name_H-M   'P 1'
#
loop_
_entity.id
_entity.type
_entity.pdbx_description
1 polymer ?
#
loop_
_entity_poly.entity_id
_entity_poly.type
_entity_poly.pdbx_seq_one_letter_code
_entity_poly.pdbx_strand_id
1 'polypeptide(L)'
;MTNSINNNAKLSRKEFLEIVSMNYKIPMKELEKSYNAIFSTLVDEVLAGRNVCLTGIGLFYLQKHKGHSVQFKKDSSKVVKDYDVLKFSASYTLHRKIRSCNLR
;
A
#
# COMPACT_ATOMS: atom_id res chain seq x y z
N MET A 1 23.32 8.98 -10.40
CA MET A 1 22.73 8.88 -10.70
C MET A 1 21.79 8.83 -11.04
N THR A 2 21.40 8.60 -11.23
CA THR A 2 20.72 8.65 -11.60
C THR A 2 19.81 8.51 -11.98
N ASN A 3 19.40 8.16 -12.17
CA ASN A 3 18.58 8.11 -12.65
C ASN A 3 17.43 8.48 -12.63
N SER A 4 17.11 8.60 -12.38
CA SER A 4 15.93 9.29 -12.32
C SER A 4 15.11 9.31 -13.52
N ILE A 5 15.60 8.85 -14.45
CA ILE A 5 14.93 8.88 -15.66
C ILE A 5 13.67 8.14 -15.66
N ASN A 6 13.60 7.06 -14.94
CA ASN A 6 12.43 6.24 -14.93
C ASN A 6 11.64 6.43 -13.68
N ASN A 7 11.11 7.62 -13.49
CA ASN A 7 10.34 7.90 -12.32
C ASN A 7 9.12 7.03 -12.19
N ASN A 8 8.63 6.51 -13.32
CA ASN A 8 7.45 5.66 -13.29
C ASN A 8 7.80 4.20 -13.40
N ALA A 9 9.06 3.86 -13.33
CA ALA A 9 9.43 2.47 -13.43
C ALA A 9 8.92 1.73 -12.21
N LYS A 10 8.38 0.57 -12.46
CA LYS A 10 7.82 -0.24 -11.42
C LYS A 10 8.88 -1.16 -10.86
N LEU A 11 9.02 -1.15 -9.56
CA LEU A 11 9.96 -2.03 -8.91
C LEU A 11 9.20 -3.26 -8.43
N SER A 12 9.59 -4.43 -8.86
CA SER A 12 8.89 -5.64 -8.46
C SER A 12 9.25 -6.01 -7.02
N ARG A 13 8.46 -6.91 -6.44
CA ARG A 13 8.75 -7.38 -5.11
C ARG A 13 10.15 -7.98 -5.03
N LYS A 14 10.51 -8.77 -6.02
CA LYS A 14 11.81 -9.41 -6.02
C LYS A 14 12.93 -8.38 -6.07
N GLU A 15 12.80 -7.40 -6.94
CA GLU A 15 13.81 -6.36 -7.05
C GLU A 15 13.92 -5.55 -5.79
N PHE A 16 12.78 -5.27 -5.17
CA PHE A 16 12.76 -4.54 -3.92
C PHE A 16 13.52 -5.32 -2.84
N LEU A 17 13.24 -6.61 -2.72
CA LEU A 17 13.90 -7.42 -1.72
C LEU A 17 15.38 -7.60 -2.00
N GLU A 18 15.76 -7.59 -3.27
CA GLU A 18 17.19 -7.65 -3.62
C GLU A 18 17.92 -6.41 -3.11
N ILE A 19 17.29 -5.26 -3.23
CA ILE A 19 17.89 -4.04 -2.73
C ILE A 19 18.05 -4.12 -1.20
N VAL A 20 17.03 -4.61 -0.53
CA VAL A 20 17.10 -4.77 0.92
C VAL A 20 18.22 -5.74 1.30
N SER A 21 18.32 -6.84 0.56
CA SER A 21 19.34 -7.84 0.82
C SER A 21 20.73 -7.25 0.70
N MET A 22 20.93 -6.43 -0.32
CA MET A 22 22.22 -5.80 -0.52
C MET A 22 22.53 -4.80 0.57
N ASN A 23 21.56 -3.98 0.92
CA ASN A 23 21.81 -2.91 1.88
C ASN A 23 21.98 -3.40 3.30
N TYR A 24 21.28 -4.46 3.67
CA TYR A 24 21.28 -4.92 5.05
C TYR A 24 21.91 -6.29 5.23
N LYS A 25 22.38 -6.88 4.15
CA LYS A 25 23.07 -8.17 4.18
C LYS A 25 22.23 -9.26 4.81
N ILE A 26 20.98 -9.32 4.40
CA ILE A 26 20.06 -10.36 4.85
C ILE A 26 19.82 -11.31 3.69
N PRO A 27 19.89 -12.62 3.91
CA PRO A 27 19.67 -13.57 2.82
C PRO A 27 18.27 -13.42 2.21
N MET A 28 18.20 -13.54 0.90
CA MET A 28 16.94 -13.41 0.19
C MET A 28 15.87 -14.36 0.72
N LYS A 29 16.26 -15.56 1.07
CA LYS A 29 15.32 -16.54 1.55
C LYS A 29 14.60 -16.06 2.81
N GLU A 30 15.36 -15.46 3.72
CA GLU A 30 14.79 -14.91 4.93
C GLU A 30 13.89 -13.72 4.63
N LEU A 31 14.31 -12.88 3.69
CA LEU A 31 13.53 -11.71 3.34
C LEU A 31 12.19 -12.10 2.72
N GLU A 32 12.23 -13.09 1.85
CA GLU A 32 10.99 -13.53 1.22
C GLU A 32 10.03 -14.10 2.24
N LYS A 33 10.54 -14.88 3.17
CA LYS A 33 9.71 -15.43 4.20
C LYS A 33 9.12 -14.34 5.08
N SER A 34 9.95 -13.40 5.48
CA SER A 34 9.49 -12.31 6.33
C SER A 34 8.49 -11.40 5.62
N TYR A 35 8.77 -11.11 4.37
CA TYR A 35 7.87 -10.29 3.58
C TYR A 35 6.49 -10.92 3.51
N ASN A 36 6.45 -12.20 3.17
CA ASN A 36 5.18 -12.90 3.05
C ASN A 36 4.44 -12.93 4.38
N ALA A 37 5.16 -13.18 5.46
CA ALA A 37 4.53 -13.23 6.77
C ALA A 37 3.98 -11.88 7.19
N ILE A 38 4.76 -10.82 6.99
CA ILE A 38 4.35 -9.49 7.40
C ILE A 38 3.13 -9.02 6.62
N PHE A 39 3.19 -9.15 5.31
CA PHE A 39 2.11 -8.59 4.51
C PHE A 39 0.87 -9.46 4.46
N SER A 40 1.01 -10.77 4.63
CA SER A 40 -0.16 -11.60 4.81
C SER A 40 -0.87 -11.24 6.11
N THR A 41 -0.11 -11.03 7.17
CA THR A 41 -0.69 -10.65 8.44
C THR A 41 -1.37 -9.29 8.34
N LEU A 42 -0.72 -8.34 7.65
CA LEU A 42 -1.31 -7.03 7.47
C LEU A 42 -2.68 -7.13 6.80
N VAL A 43 -2.75 -7.89 5.72
CA VAL A 43 -4.00 -8.05 5.00
C VAL A 43 -5.06 -8.72 5.89
N ASP A 44 -4.67 -9.76 6.59
CA ASP A 44 -5.62 -10.47 7.45
C ASP A 44 -6.18 -9.58 8.53
N GLU A 45 -5.33 -8.76 9.15
CA GLU A 45 -5.77 -7.90 10.23
C GLU A 45 -6.68 -6.78 9.72
N VAL A 46 -6.34 -6.21 8.57
CA VAL A 46 -7.17 -5.17 8.00
C VAL A 46 -8.52 -5.74 7.60
N LEU A 47 -8.54 -6.94 7.05
CA LEU A 47 -9.79 -7.59 6.67
C LEU A 47 -10.64 -7.93 7.88
N ALA A 48 -10.00 -8.14 9.03
CA ALA A 48 -10.73 -8.40 10.27
C ALA A 48 -11.26 -7.12 10.91
N GLY A 49 -11.04 -5.98 10.27
CA GLY A 49 -11.56 -4.72 10.74
C GLY A 49 -10.62 -3.93 11.62
N ARG A 50 -9.38 -4.33 11.71
CA ARG A 50 -8.42 -3.60 12.53
C ARG A 50 -7.69 -2.56 11.72
N ASN A 51 -7.38 -1.47 12.37
CA ASN A 51 -6.50 -0.46 11.77
C ASN A 51 -5.08 -0.83 12.13
N VAL A 52 -4.24 -0.97 11.12
CA VAL A 52 -2.85 -1.38 11.34
C VAL A 52 -1.95 -0.16 11.17
N CYS A 53 -1.33 0.24 12.25
CA CYS A 53 -0.44 1.39 12.23
C CYS A 53 1.01 0.91 12.24
N LEU A 54 1.73 1.21 11.18
CA LEU A 54 3.14 0.84 11.10
C LEU A 54 3.97 2.11 11.28
N THR A 55 4.70 2.15 12.38
CA THR A 55 5.48 3.33 12.73
C THR A 55 6.42 3.74 11.62
N GLY A 56 6.38 5.01 11.27
CA GLY A 56 7.23 5.54 10.22
C GLY A 56 6.68 5.35 8.82
N ILE A 57 5.64 4.56 8.67
CA ILE A 57 5.03 4.30 7.37
C ILE A 57 3.65 4.93 7.31
N GLY A 58 2.73 4.43 8.11
CA GLY A 58 1.39 4.96 8.08
C GLY A 58 0.36 3.98 8.58
N LEU A 59 -0.88 4.32 8.30
CA LEU A 59 -2.02 3.60 8.79
C LEU A 59 -2.75 2.92 7.63
N PHE A 60 -3.02 1.63 7.79
CA PHE A 60 -3.81 0.86 6.84
C PHE A 60 -5.15 0.57 7.44
N TYR A 61 -6.22 0.80 6.70
CA TYR A 61 -7.57 0.59 7.22
C TYR A 61 -8.54 0.38 6.07
N LEU A 62 -9.70 -0.16 6.42
CA LEU A 62 -10.77 -0.31 5.46
C LEU A 62 -11.72 0.88 5.56
N GLN A 63 -12.11 1.38 4.43
CA GLN A 63 -13.11 2.43 4.39
C GLN A 63 -14.31 1.92 3.61
N LYS A 64 -15.48 2.05 4.21
CA LYS A 64 -16.69 1.61 3.55
C LYS A 64 -17.18 2.68 2.59
N HIS A 65 -17.40 2.28 1.38
CA HIS A 65 -17.99 3.17 0.40
C HIS A 65 -19.44 2.78 0.21
N LYS A 66 -20.30 3.77 0.27
CA LYS A 66 -21.71 3.52 0.13
C LYS A 66 -22.04 3.24 -1.31
N GLY A 67 -22.89 2.26 -1.50
CA GLY A 67 -23.36 1.97 -2.81
C GLY A 67 -24.35 3.03 -3.28
N HIS A 68 -24.69 2.99 -4.51
CA HIS A 68 -25.62 3.93 -5.09
C HIS A 68 -26.31 3.30 -6.27
N SER A 69 -27.41 3.92 -6.65
CA SER A 69 -28.13 3.51 -7.83
C SER A 69 -27.64 4.27 -9.01
N VAL A 70 -27.33 3.59 -10.05
CA VAL A 70 -26.94 4.23 -11.28
C VAL A 70 -28.05 3.98 -12.27
N GLN A 71 -28.61 5.04 -12.81
CA GLN A 71 -29.69 4.90 -13.72
C GLN A 71 -29.20 5.07 -15.12
N PHE A 72 -29.43 4.07 -15.94
CA PHE A 72 -29.09 4.18 -17.33
C PHE A 72 -30.36 4.34 -18.12
N LYS A 73 -30.23 4.76 -19.35
CA LYS A 73 -31.34 4.81 -20.21
C LYS A 73 -31.98 3.52 -20.30
N LYS A 74 -33.18 3.45 -20.56
CA LYS A 74 -33.82 2.24 -20.73
C LYS A 74 -33.89 1.42 -19.54
N ASP A 75 -34.26 1.84 -18.53
CA ASP A 75 -34.61 1.08 -17.38
C ASP A 75 -33.56 0.27 -16.79
N SER A 76 -32.41 0.31 -17.24
CA SER A 76 -31.44 -0.46 -16.59
C SER A 76 -30.99 0.28 -15.42
N SER A 77 -31.41 -0.02 -14.25
CA SER A 77 -30.86 0.58 -13.08
C SER A 77 -29.93 -0.40 -12.45
N LYS A 78 -28.74 0.01 -12.20
CA LYS A 78 -27.76 -0.79 -11.54
C LYS A 78 -27.58 -0.29 -10.15
N VAL A 79 -27.65 -1.17 -9.19
CA VAL A 79 -27.43 -0.82 -7.82
C VAL A 79 -26.05 -1.30 -7.44
N VAL A 80 -25.22 -0.37 -7.00
CA VAL A 80 -23.90 -0.71 -6.53
C VAL A 80 -23.98 -0.87 -5.04
N LYS A 81 -23.66 -2.06 -4.56
CA LYS A 81 -23.72 -2.35 -3.13
C LYS A 81 -22.60 -1.67 -2.39
N ASP A 82 -22.78 -1.50 -1.10
CA ASP A 82 -21.71 -0.99 -0.26
C ASP A 82 -20.51 -1.92 -0.39
N TYR A 83 -19.33 -1.35 -0.36
CA TYR A 83 -18.13 -2.14 -0.48
C TYR A 83 -17.01 -1.50 0.31
N ASP A 84 -16.05 -2.30 0.69
CA ASP A 84 -14.91 -1.83 1.46
C ASP A 84 -13.72 -1.60 0.54
N VAL A 85 -12.98 -0.55 0.84
CA VAL A 85 -11.79 -0.21 0.08
C VAL A 85 -10.64 -0.08 1.05
N LEU A 86 -9.51 -0.67 0.70
CA LEU A 86 -8.31 -0.52 1.50
C LEU A 86 -7.75 0.87 1.31
N LYS A 87 -7.52 1.55 2.41
CA LYS A 87 -6.96 2.89 2.39
C LYS A 87 -5.63 2.91 3.13
N PHE A 88 -4.79 3.82 2.73
CA PHE A 88 -3.50 4.03 3.37
C PHE A 88 -3.33 5.51 3.64
N SER A 89 -2.98 5.83 4.88
CA SER A 89 -2.70 7.21 5.26
C SER A 89 -1.25 7.28 5.74
N ALA A 90 -0.43 8.02 5.03
CA ALA A 90 0.98 8.12 5.37
C ALA A 90 1.17 8.82 6.70
N SER A 91 2.17 8.38 7.45
CA SER A 91 2.43 8.95 8.76
C SER A 91 2.99 10.36 8.62
N TYR A 92 2.90 11.11 9.69
CA TYR A 92 3.48 12.46 9.72
C TYR A 92 4.98 12.41 9.43
N THR A 93 5.65 11.42 10.01
CA THR A 93 7.08 11.25 9.79
C THR A 93 7.39 11.04 8.31
N LEU A 94 6.59 10.23 7.65
CA LEU A 94 6.79 9.96 6.24
C LEU A 94 6.52 11.21 5.42
N HIS A 95 5.48 11.96 5.76
CA HIS A 95 5.19 13.22 5.08
C HIS A 95 6.35 14.20 5.22
N ARG A 96 6.93 14.27 6.40
CA ARG A 96 8.06 15.17 6.62
C ARG A 96 9.24 14.76 5.75
N LYS A 97 9.50 13.49 5.62
CA LYS A 97 10.58 13.01 4.79
C LYS A 97 10.37 13.40 3.34
N ILE A 98 9.15 13.23 2.86
CA ILE A 98 8.83 13.57 1.48
C ILE A 98 9.01 15.06 1.26
N ARG A 99 8.54 15.86 2.20
CA ARG A 99 8.65 17.31 2.08
C ARG A 99 10.10 17.75 2.06
N SER A 100 10.92 17.15 2.90
CA SER A 100 12.33 17.44 2.95
C SER A 100 13.00 17.15 1.63
N CYS A 101 12.67 16.06 1.01
CA CYS A 101 13.22 15.71 -0.29
C CYS A 101 12.79 16.70 -1.36
N ASN A 102 11.55 17.18 -1.28
CA ASN A 102 11.04 18.10 -2.28
C ASN A 102 11.61 19.50 -2.16
N LEU A 103 12.13 19.83 -1.01
CA LEU A 103 12.69 21.15 -0.80
C LEU A 103 14.11 21.29 -1.28
N ARG A 104 14.72 20.25 -1.76
CA ARG A 104 16.08 20.32 -2.21
C ARG A 104 16.26 20.85 -3.57
#